data_11d3c50cb49836746e9c252a4e58b318
#
_entry.id   11d3c50cb49836746e9c252a4e58b318
#
_cell.length_a   1.000
_cell.length_b   1.000
_cell.length_c   1.000
_cell.angle_alpha   90.00
_cell.angle_beta   90.00
_cell.angle_gamma   90.00
#
_symmetry.space_group_name_H-M   'P 1'
#
loop_
_entity.id
_entity.type
_entity.pdbx_description
1 polymer ?
#
loop_
_entity_poly.entity_id
_entity_poly.type
_entity_poly.pdbx_seq_one_letter_code
_entity_poly.pdbx_strand_id
1 'polypeptide(L)'
;MDLNRRQFFKVAAVGLGGSSLAALGMAPTPAFAEQVRHFKLAHTKETRNTCPYCSVGCGLIMYSQGDAGKNVKQNIIHIEGDADHPVNRGTLCPKGAGLLDFIHSSSRLQYPEVRKPGSKEWVRVSWDEALDRVADLMKQDRDANF
;
A
#
# COMPACT_ATOMS: atom_id res chain seq x y z
N MET A 1 34.26 -21.41 -12.45
CA MET A 1 33.32 -20.70 -11.53
C MET A 1 33.77 -19.24 -11.48
N ASP A 2 33.09 -18.38 -12.22
CA ASP A 2 33.41 -16.96 -12.22
C ASP A 2 32.69 -16.29 -11.07
N LEU A 3 33.42 -16.06 -9.99
CA LEU A 3 32.94 -15.32 -8.84
C LEU A 3 32.97 -13.81 -9.16
N ASN A 4 31.84 -13.18 -9.15
CA ASN A 4 31.79 -11.73 -9.29
C ASN A 4 32.34 -11.04 -8.01
N ARG A 5 32.87 -9.80 -8.12
CA ARG A 5 33.48 -9.04 -7.01
C ARG A 5 32.64 -9.03 -5.72
N ARG A 6 31.32 -8.94 -5.84
CA ARG A 6 30.40 -8.90 -4.69
C ARG A 6 30.27 -10.26 -3.99
N GLN A 7 30.35 -11.34 -4.75
CA GLN A 7 30.37 -12.71 -4.21
C GLN A 7 31.70 -13.02 -3.54
N PHE A 8 32.81 -12.55 -4.11
CA PHE A 8 34.13 -12.67 -3.51
C PHE A 8 34.20 -11.99 -2.13
N PHE A 9 33.71 -10.74 -2.00
CA PHE A 9 33.67 -10.04 -0.71
C PHE A 9 32.75 -10.72 0.31
N LYS A 10 31.65 -11.29 -0.10
CA LYS A 10 30.79 -12.08 0.80
C LYS A 10 31.47 -13.34 1.33
N VAL A 11 32.14 -14.08 0.46
CA VAL A 11 32.87 -15.29 0.84
C VAL A 11 34.08 -14.97 1.70
N ALA A 12 34.82 -13.92 1.37
CA ALA A 12 35.97 -13.46 2.14
C ALA A 12 35.56 -12.94 3.54
N ALA A 13 34.46 -12.22 3.66
CA ALA A 13 33.95 -11.73 4.94
C ALA A 13 33.47 -12.88 5.85
N VAL A 14 32.87 -13.92 5.29
CA VAL A 14 32.45 -15.10 6.05
C VAL A 14 33.64 -16.00 6.42
N GLY A 15 34.63 -16.14 5.52
CA GLY A 15 35.80 -17.01 5.74
C GLY A 15 36.82 -16.42 6.72
N LEU A 16 37.07 -15.14 6.69
CA LEU A 16 38.10 -14.49 7.54
C LEU A 16 37.53 -13.86 8.81
N GLY A 17 36.29 -13.35 8.78
CA GLY A 17 35.66 -12.75 9.95
C GLY A 17 34.91 -13.73 10.85
N GLY A 18 34.31 -14.77 10.27
CA GLY A 18 33.48 -15.73 11.02
C GLY A 18 34.32 -16.66 11.93
N SER A 19 35.46 -17.11 11.46
CA SER A 19 36.32 -18.02 12.25
C SER A 19 37.05 -17.30 13.39
N SER A 20 37.50 -16.06 13.20
CA SER A 20 38.18 -15.28 14.24
C SER A 20 37.21 -14.77 15.33
N LEU A 21 35.99 -14.38 14.96
CA LEU A 21 34.94 -13.95 15.91
C LEU A 21 34.38 -15.15 16.73
N ALA A 22 34.26 -16.33 16.12
CA ALA A 22 33.86 -17.54 16.83
C ALA A 22 34.93 -18.01 17.81
N ALA A 23 36.24 -17.86 17.44
CA ALA A 23 37.37 -18.18 18.33
C ALA A 23 37.49 -17.21 19.53
N LEU A 24 36.94 -16.01 19.42
CA LEU A 24 36.81 -15.01 20.49
C LEU A 24 35.52 -15.14 21.33
N GLY A 25 34.76 -16.25 21.16
CA GLY A 25 33.49 -16.46 21.87
C GLY A 25 32.35 -15.56 21.45
N MET A 26 32.50 -14.81 20.34
CA MET A 26 31.48 -13.95 19.75
C MET A 26 30.67 -14.68 18.66
N ALA A 27 30.46 -15.96 18.78
CA ALA A 27 29.54 -16.68 17.92
C ALA A 27 28.14 -16.09 18.10
N PRO A 28 27.41 -15.83 17.01
CA PRO A 28 26.02 -15.33 17.13
C PRO A 28 25.20 -16.34 17.93
N THR A 29 24.84 -15.97 19.13
CA THR A 29 23.93 -16.77 19.95
C THR A 29 22.58 -16.91 19.29
N PRO A 30 21.83 -18.00 19.52
CA PRO A 30 20.46 -18.14 18.99
C PRO A 30 19.57 -16.94 19.27
N ALA A 31 19.79 -16.25 20.40
CA ALA A 31 19.11 -15.01 20.75
C ALA A 31 19.38 -13.85 19.77
N PHE A 32 20.53 -13.84 19.09
CA PHE A 32 20.82 -12.81 18.07
C PHE A 32 20.06 -13.07 16.76
N ALA A 33 19.83 -14.35 16.42
CA ALA A 33 19.03 -14.73 15.26
C ALA A 33 17.53 -14.42 15.47
N GLU A 34 17.06 -14.46 16.71
CA GLU A 34 15.66 -14.16 17.07
C GLU A 34 15.34 -12.67 17.03
N GLN A 35 16.36 -11.80 17.04
CA GLN A 35 16.21 -10.34 16.92
C GLN A 35 16.21 -9.83 15.46
N VAL A 36 16.38 -10.69 14.47
CA VAL A 36 16.22 -10.30 13.07
C VAL A 36 14.75 -9.94 12.85
N ARG A 37 14.47 -8.64 12.75
CA ARG A 37 13.11 -8.16 12.41
C ARG A 37 12.69 -8.78 11.10
N HIS A 38 11.58 -9.49 11.11
CA HIS A 38 10.98 -10.00 9.89
C HIS A 38 10.76 -8.85 8.90
N PHE A 39 11.02 -9.12 7.64
CA PHE A 39 10.78 -8.13 6.58
C PHE A 39 9.31 -7.68 6.65
N LYS A 40 9.09 -6.37 6.66
CA LYS A 40 7.75 -5.77 6.86
C LYS A 40 6.69 -6.32 5.92
N LEU A 41 7.09 -6.68 4.69
CA LEU A 41 6.19 -7.20 3.66
C LEU A 41 6.11 -8.74 3.63
N ALA A 42 6.83 -9.44 4.52
CA ALA A 42 6.65 -10.88 4.69
C ALA A 42 5.21 -11.17 5.12
N HIS A 43 4.58 -12.15 4.48
CA HIS A 43 3.19 -12.56 4.77
C HIS A 43 2.12 -11.51 4.44
N THR A 44 2.39 -10.58 3.52
CA THR A 44 1.40 -9.66 2.97
C THR A 44 0.76 -10.22 1.71
N LYS A 45 -0.47 -9.77 1.44
CA LYS A 45 -1.13 -9.99 0.16
C LYS A 45 -0.91 -8.77 -0.73
N GLU A 46 -0.40 -9.01 -1.93
CA GLU A 46 -0.24 -7.99 -2.97
C GLU A 46 -1.53 -7.80 -3.76
N THR A 47 -1.89 -6.57 -4.03
CA THR A 47 -3.01 -6.21 -4.89
C THR A 47 -2.59 -5.05 -5.79
N ARG A 48 -2.70 -5.25 -7.10
CA ARG A 48 -2.42 -4.21 -8.09
C ARG A 48 -3.61 -3.26 -8.23
N ASN A 49 -3.31 -1.97 -8.38
CA ASN A 49 -4.30 -0.93 -8.56
C ASN A 49 -3.72 0.24 -9.37
N THR A 50 -4.55 1.21 -9.69
CA THR A 50 -4.18 2.43 -10.41
C THR A 50 -4.23 3.63 -9.48
N CYS A 51 -3.28 4.55 -9.61
CA CYS A 51 -3.23 5.78 -8.83
C CYS A 51 -4.44 6.68 -9.15
N PRO A 52 -5.17 7.19 -8.14
CA PRO A 52 -6.40 7.95 -8.34
C PRO A 52 -6.19 9.43 -8.68
N TYR A 53 -4.95 9.95 -8.65
CA TYR A 53 -4.73 11.40 -8.68
C TYR A 53 -4.81 12.04 -10.06
N CYS A 54 -4.29 11.39 -11.10
CA CYS A 54 -4.27 12.02 -12.42
C CYS A 54 -4.38 10.99 -13.55
N SER A 55 -4.60 11.50 -14.76
CA SER A 55 -4.79 10.68 -15.97
C SER A 55 -3.55 9.93 -16.46
N VAL A 56 -2.38 10.13 -15.84
CA VAL A 56 -1.20 9.31 -16.10
C VAL A 56 -1.47 7.84 -15.78
N GLY A 57 -2.30 7.57 -14.76
CA GLY A 57 -2.74 6.21 -14.44
C GLY A 57 -1.59 5.30 -13.97
N CYS A 58 -0.68 5.80 -13.14
CA CYS A 58 0.43 5.01 -12.61
C CYS A 58 -0.07 3.73 -11.93
N GLY A 59 0.56 2.60 -12.24
CA GLY A 59 0.32 1.33 -11.57
C GLY A 59 0.92 1.31 -10.17
N LEU A 60 0.16 0.75 -9.23
CA LEU A 60 0.49 0.63 -7.82
C LEU A 60 0.44 -0.84 -7.40
N ILE A 61 1.31 -1.21 -6.47
CA ILE A 61 1.19 -2.44 -5.68
C ILE A 61 0.86 -2.06 -4.25
N MET A 62 -0.26 -2.57 -3.76
CA MET A 62 -0.69 -2.39 -2.37
C MET A 62 -0.47 -3.67 -1.60
N TYR A 63 0.23 -3.56 -0.48
CA TYR A 63 0.51 -4.67 0.43
C TYR A 63 -0.43 -4.61 1.62
N SER A 64 -1.26 -5.63 1.78
CA SER A 64 -2.20 -5.72 2.89
C SER A 64 -1.87 -6.88 3.83
N GLN A 65 -2.09 -6.66 5.11
CA GLN A 65 -2.09 -7.69 6.15
C GLN A 65 -3.51 -7.86 6.69
N GLY A 66 -3.79 -9.05 7.19
CA GLY A 66 -5.08 -9.43 7.74
C GLY A 66 -5.74 -10.52 6.91
N ASP A 67 -6.68 -11.21 7.53
CA ASP A 67 -7.43 -12.31 6.94
C ASP A 67 -8.86 -12.27 7.47
N ALA A 68 -9.80 -11.94 6.61
CA ALA A 68 -11.20 -11.87 6.97
C ALA A 68 -11.76 -13.24 7.42
N GLY A 69 -11.21 -14.34 6.88
CA GLY A 69 -11.58 -15.69 7.28
C GLY A 69 -11.15 -16.06 8.72
N LYS A 70 -10.19 -15.31 9.26
CA LYS A 70 -9.70 -15.44 10.65
C LYS A 70 -10.15 -14.29 11.55
N ASN A 71 -11.15 -13.51 11.15
CA ASN A 71 -11.62 -12.30 11.84
C ASN A 71 -10.54 -11.25 12.09
N VAL A 72 -9.46 -11.26 11.31
CA VAL A 72 -8.42 -10.23 11.36
C VAL A 72 -8.71 -9.17 10.32
N LYS A 73 -8.95 -7.93 10.77
CA LYS A 73 -9.22 -6.80 9.88
C LYS A 73 -8.07 -6.60 8.90
N GLN A 74 -8.39 -6.60 7.61
CA GLN A 74 -7.41 -6.28 6.57
C GLN A 74 -7.00 -4.80 6.66
N ASN A 75 -5.70 -4.55 6.56
CA ASN A 75 -5.13 -3.22 6.57
C ASN A 75 -4.02 -3.10 5.54
N ILE A 76 -3.99 -2.01 4.78
CA ILE A 76 -2.92 -1.73 3.84
C ILE A 76 -1.76 -1.15 4.65
N ILE A 77 -0.58 -1.76 4.54
CA ILE A 77 0.60 -1.40 5.32
C ILE A 77 1.71 -0.77 4.48
N HIS A 78 1.66 -0.94 3.16
CA HIS A 78 2.62 -0.37 2.24
C HIS A 78 2.01 -0.20 0.84
N ILE A 79 2.47 0.83 0.12
CA ILE A 79 2.13 1.08 -1.28
C ILE A 79 3.42 1.48 -2.00
N GLU A 80 3.63 0.90 -3.17
CA GLU A 80 4.75 1.25 -4.06
C GLU A 80 4.30 1.25 -5.53
N GLY A 81 5.15 1.75 -6.43
CA GLY A 81 4.90 1.71 -7.86
C GLY A 81 5.12 0.30 -8.42
N ASP A 82 4.23 -0.12 -9.31
CA ASP A 82 4.35 -1.39 -10.03
C ASP A 82 5.46 -1.28 -11.08
N ALA A 83 6.54 -2.04 -10.89
CA ALA A 83 7.68 -2.06 -11.81
C ALA A 83 7.33 -2.65 -13.18
N ASP A 84 6.33 -3.52 -13.25
CA ASP A 84 5.86 -4.14 -14.49
C ASP A 84 4.87 -3.26 -15.26
N HIS A 85 4.39 -2.17 -14.64
CA HIS A 85 3.42 -1.29 -15.29
C HIS A 85 4.08 -0.46 -16.41
N PRO A 86 3.54 -0.45 -17.64
CA PRO A 86 4.19 0.13 -18.83
C PRO A 86 4.38 1.65 -18.73
N VAL A 87 3.53 2.35 -17.97
CA VAL A 87 3.55 3.82 -17.86
C VAL A 87 4.60 4.30 -16.88
N ASN A 88 4.55 3.87 -15.62
CA ASN A 88 5.40 4.40 -14.56
C ASN A 88 6.60 3.52 -14.18
N ARG A 89 6.61 2.24 -14.58
CA ARG A 89 7.73 1.31 -14.37
C ARG A 89 8.31 1.37 -12.94
N GLY A 90 7.43 1.38 -11.95
CA GLY A 90 7.78 1.43 -10.52
C GLY A 90 8.02 2.84 -9.95
N THR A 91 8.06 3.88 -10.78
CA THR A 91 8.24 5.26 -10.27
C THR A 91 6.92 5.87 -9.83
N LEU A 92 6.95 6.66 -8.76
CA LEU A 92 5.81 7.42 -8.27
C LEU A 92 6.21 8.88 -8.01
N CYS A 93 5.30 9.79 -8.30
CA CYS A 93 5.43 11.17 -7.83
C CYS A 93 5.12 11.26 -6.32
N PRO A 94 5.42 12.36 -5.64
CA PRO A 94 5.15 12.51 -4.20
C PRO A 94 3.71 12.21 -3.77
N LYS A 95 2.71 12.49 -4.61
CA LYS A 95 1.30 12.18 -4.33
C LYS A 95 1.05 10.66 -4.30
N GLY A 96 1.57 9.94 -5.30
CA GLY A 96 1.48 8.48 -5.36
C GLY A 96 2.21 7.81 -4.21
N ALA A 97 3.40 8.30 -3.85
CA ALA A 97 4.18 7.80 -2.72
C ALA A 97 3.47 8.03 -1.37
N GLY A 98 2.71 9.13 -1.24
CA GLY A 98 1.96 9.47 -0.02
C GLY A 98 0.56 8.84 0.07
N LEU A 99 0.17 7.93 -0.84
CA LEU A 99 -1.17 7.34 -0.85
C LEU A 99 -1.51 6.55 0.42
N LEU A 100 -0.52 5.95 1.07
CA LEU A 100 -0.75 5.21 2.31
C LEU A 100 -1.33 6.12 3.40
N ASP A 101 -0.75 7.31 3.58
CA ASP A 101 -1.20 8.30 4.56
C ASP A 101 -2.58 8.86 4.18
N PHE A 102 -2.83 9.06 2.87
CA PHE A 102 -4.14 9.47 2.37
C PHE A 102 -5.24 8.44 2.70
N ILE A 103 -4.97 7.16 2.49
CA ILE A 103 -5.94 6.08 2.77
C ILE A 103 -6.28 6.02 4.26
N HIS A 104 -5.29 6.22 5.13
CA HIS A 104 -5.44 6.17 6.58
C HIS A 104 -5.81 7.52 7.23
N SER A 105 -5.96 8.57 6.43
CA SER A 105 -6.32 9.89 6.95
C SER A 105 -7.68 9.87 7.63
N SER A 106 -7.75 10.44 8.82
CA SER A 106 -8.99 10.62 9.58
C SER A 106 -9.97 11.61 8.92
N SER A 107 -9.44 12.49 8.05
CA SER A 107 -10.24 13.47 7.29
C SER A 107 -10.85 12.90 6.01
N ARG A 108 -10.55 11.62 5.68
CA ARG A 108 -11.11 10.96 4.51
C ARG A 108 -12.62 10.76 4.68
N LEU A 109 -13.38 11.21 3.70
CA LEU A 109 -14.83 10.99 3.65
C LEU A 109 -15.14 9.48 3.55
N GLN A 110 -15.89 8.95 4.50
CA GLN A 110 -16.23 7.52 4.57
C GLN A 110 -17.71 7.25 4.28
N TYR A 111 -18.54 8.29 4.34
CA TYR A 111 -19.98 8.20 4.19
C TYR A 111 -20.48 9.29 3.26
N PRO A 112 -21.59 9.07 2.54
CA PRO A 112 -22.17 10.08 1.69
C PRO A 112 -22.70 11.26 2.51
N GLU A 113 -22.50 12.45 1.99
CA GLU A 113 -23.00 13.69 2.55
C GLU A 113 -23.72 14.49 1.49
N VAL A 114 -24.82 15.12 1.86
CA VAL A 114 -25.64 15.95 0.98
C VAL A 114 -25.70 17.37 1.51
N ARG A 115 -25.46 18.33 0.63
CA ARG A 115 -25.72 19.75 0.90
C ARG A 115 -26.96 20.18 0.13
N LYS A 116 -27.99 20.63 0.86
CA LYS A 116 -29.21 21.16 0.24
C LYS A 116 -28.95 22.51 -0.44
N PRO A 117 -29.65 22.83 -1.52
CA PRO A 117 -29.56 24.17 -2.14
C PRO A 117 -29.80 25.27 -1.10
N GLY A 118 -28.91 26.27 -1.08
CA GLY A 118 -28.95 27.36 -0.11
C GLY A 118 -28.39 27.08 1.27
N SER A 119 -28.09 25.82 1.62
CA SER A 119 -27.42 25.45 2.87
C SER A 119 -25.90 25.59 2.77
N LYS A 120 -25.25 25.94 3.87
CA LYS A 120 -23.78 25.89 4.01
C LYS A 120 -23.29 24.60 4.64
N GLU A 121 -24.20 23.79 5.19
CA GLU A 121 -23.88 22.59 5.94
C GLU A 121 -24.03 21.33 5.09
N TRP A 122 -23.06 20.41 5.27
CA TRP A 122 -23.12 19.05 4.76
C TRP A 122 -23.78 18.15 5.78
N VAL A 123 -24.76 17.37 5.36
CA VAL A 123 -25.51 16.44 6.20
C VAL A 123 -25.24 15.02 5.74
N ARG A 124 -24.79 14.19 6.65
CA ARG A 124 -24.57 12.76 6.39
C ARG A 124 -25.91 12.07 6.14
N VAL A 125 -25.95 11.26 5.08
CA VAL A 125 -27.12 10.44 4.69
C VAL A 125 -26.72 8.97 4.60
N SER A 126 -27.71 8.09 4.48
CA SER A 126 -27.46 6.68 4.19
C SER A 126 -26.98 6.49 2.74
N TRP A 127 -26.37 5.33 2.46
CA TRP A 127 -26.00 4.97 1.08
C TRP A 127 -27.23 4.82 0.18
N ASP A 128 -28.31 4.22 0.71
CA ASP A 128 -29.55 4.02 -0.05
C ASP A 128 -30.15 5.39 -0.45
N GLU A 129 -30.29 6.30 0.51
CA GLU A 129 -30.78 7.65 0.23
C GLU A 129 -29.92 8.42 -0.78
N ALA A 130 -28.59 8.29 -0.68
CA ALA A 130 -27.68 8.94 -1.62
C ALA A 130 -27.82 8.38 -3.03
N LEU A 131 -27.89 7.05 -3.16
CA LEU A 131 -28.00 6.37 -4.46
C LEU A 131 -29.37 6.62 -5.10
N ASP A 132 -30.46 6.57 -4.35
CA ASP A 132 -31.81 6.88 -4.85
C ASP A 132 -31.87 8.31 -5.40
N ARG A 133 -31.32 9.27 -4.63
CA ARG A 133 -31.27 10.66 -5.09
C ARG A 133 -30.44 10.86 -6.35
N VAL A 134 -29.29 10.19 -6.47
CA VAL A 134 -28.49 10.23 -7.70
C VAL A 134 -29.25 9.64 -8.88
N ALA A 135 -29.90 8.49 -8.68
CA ALA A 135 -30.68 7.81 -9.71
C ALA A 135 -31.86 8.68 -10.21
N ASP A 136 -32.57 9.34 -9.30
CA ASP A 136 -33.69 10.21 -9.65
C ASP A 136 -33.22 11.43 -10.44
N LEU A 137 -32.12 12.07 -10.02
CA LEU A 137 -31.55 13.20 -10.76
C LEU A 137 -31.05 12.78 -12.15
N MET A 138 -30.41 11.62 -12.28
CA MET A 138 -29.98 11.08 -13.57
C MET A 138 -31.15 10.78 -14.50
N LYS A 139 -32.27 10.24 -13.99
CA LYS A 139 -33.48 10.02 -14.80
C LYS A 139 -34.07 11.33 -15.30
N GLN A 140 -34.21 12.32 -14.41
CA GLN A 140 -34.73 13.64 -14.78
C GLN A 140 -33.87 14.33 -15.84
N ASP A 141 -32.55 14.27 -15.69
CA ASP A 141 -31.61 14.87 -16.64
C ASP A 141 -31.61 14.13 -17.97
N ARG A 142 -31.66 12.81 -17.96
CA ARG A 142 -31.75 11.99 -19.18
C ARG A 142 -32.98 12.36 -20.00
N ASP A 143 -34.14 12.46 -19.37
CA ASP A 143 -35.40 12.73 -20.06
C ASP A 143 -35.46 14.20 -20.59
N ALA A 144 -34.60 15.08 -20.05
CA ALA A 144 -34.53 16.49 -20.50
C ALA A 144 -33.42 16.75 -21.53
N ASN A 145 -32.30 15.99 -21.48
CA ASN A 145 -31.07 16.32 -22.22
C ASN A 145 -30.54 15.23 -23.16
N PHE A 146 -31.16 14.05 -23.21
CA PHE A 146 -30.73 12.93 -24.08
C PHE A 146 -31.85 12.44 -25.00
#